data_5b03780aaacb0a2007c517cd64f5cb0a
#
_entry.id   5b03780aaacb0a2007c517cd64f5cb0a
#
_cell.length_a   1.000
_cell.length_b   1.000
_cell.length_c   1.000
_cell.angle_alpha   90.00
_cell.angle_beta   90.00
_cell.angle_gamma   90.00
#
_symmetry.space_group_name_H-M   'P 1'
#
loop_
_entity.id
_entity.type
_entity.pdbx_description
1 polymer ?
#
loop_
_entity_poly.entity_id
_entity_poly.type
_entity_poly.pdbx_seq_one_letter_code
_entity_poly.pdbx_strand_id
1 'polypeptide(L)'
;VLIRKAKTQGFCFGVAITLKKAEETVAARGSGNVTTLGHIVHNPQMVQSFESKGLRNAHSVDEVESGTLFVRAHGLPVEVFEKAGAKGLEIVDATCPMVTKIHVQAEKLRADGYKIVVVGDPNHPEVKGTLSHVPGAWIVQNPSDVDALPRASRVGVVVQSTWSGTGFTEIVRKLSSKYYEVRAVNTICTDTHNRQSEAEKLAEEVEVMVVVGGKTSANTKHLADLAAAKGARSYHIEGPDELQGHWFDDVRVAGLMSGASTPGWLVDQVEARMADLSLRAGDLDSRAATCKTAH
;
A
#
# COMPACT_ATOMS: atom_id res chain seq x y z
N VAL A 1 29.77 -0.42 0.19
CA VAL A 1 28.51 0.22 -0.28
C VAL A 1 27.98 1.15 0.81
N LEU A 2 27.68 2.40 0.47
CA LEU A 2 26.99 3.34 1.37
C LEU A 2 25.49 3.09 1.26
N ILE A 3 24.82 2.82 2.40
CA ILE A 3 23.36 2.63 2.43
C ILE A 3 22.69 3.98 2.75
N ARG A 4 21.83 4.47 1.87
CA ARG A 4 20.96 5.63 2.09
C ARG A 4 19.53 5.20 2.33
N LYS A 5 18.93 5.65 3.43
CA LYS A 5 17.55 5.34 3.78
C LYS A 5 16.61 6.49 3.40
N ALA A 6 15.42 6.15 2.90
CA ALA A 6 14.33 7.10 2.86
C ALA A 6 14.00 7.59 4.29
N LYS A 7 13.54 8.82 4.43
CA LYS A 7 13.20 9.39 5.74
C LYS A 7 11.94 8.74 6.32
N THR A 8 10.97 8.43 5.45
CA THR A 8 9.70 7.82 5.81
C THR A 8 9.82 6.31 5.74
N GLN A 9 9.98 5.66 6.91
CA GLN A 9 10.09 4.20 7.05
C GLN A 9 9.02 3.63 7.97
N GLY A 10 8.81 2.32 7.91
CA GLY A 10 7.90 1.63 8.82
C GLY A 10 6.42 1.88 8.52
N PHE A 11 5.58 1.60 9.53
CA PHE A 11 4.13 1.76 9.39
C PHE A 11 3.72 3.20 9.17
N CYS A 12 2.76 3.42 8.26
CA CYS A 12 2.06 4.70 8.22
C CYS A 12 1.14 4.85 9.44
N PHE A 13 0.69 6.09 9.70
CA PHE A 13 -0.23 6.40 10.79
C PHE A 13 -1.49 5.51 10.78
N GLY A 14 -2.14 5.34 9.63
CA GLY A 14 -3.35 4.53 9.51
C GLY A 14 -3.12 3.07 9.85
N VAL A 15 -2.04 2.47 9.35
CA VAL A 15 -1.66 1.08 9.68
C VAL A 15 -1.32 0.94 11.15
N ALA A 16 -0.55 1.85 11.72
CA ALA A 16 -0.16 1.81 13.13
C ALA A 16 -1.38 1.82 14.07
N ILE A 17 -2.35 2.71 13.82
CA ILE A 17 -3.60 2.76 14.60
C ILE A 17 -4.40 1.47 14.45
N THR A 18 -4.55 0.96 13.22
CA THR A 18 -5.30 -0.27 12.97
C THR A 18 -4.69 -1.45 13.70
N LEU A 19 -3.36 -1.63 13.63
CA LEU A 19 -2.67 -2.74 14.29
C LEU A 19 -2.76 -2.63 15.82
N LYS A 20 -2.58 -1.43 16.39
CA LYS A 20 -2.76 -1.19 17.82
C LYS A 20 -4.18 -1.55 18.27
N LYS A 21 -5.20 -1.08 17.53
CA LYS A 21 -6.60 -1.38 17.84
C LYS A 21 -6.92 -2.88 17.72
N ALA A 22 -6.30 -3.58 16.76
CA ALA A 22 -6.42 -5.03 16.63
C ALA A 22 -5.82 -5.77 17.82
N GLU A 23 -4.62 -5.38 18.27
CA GLU A 23 -4.00 -5.94 19.49
C GLU A 23 -4.88 -5.77 20.71
N GLU A 24 -5.35 -4.55 20.96
CA GLU A 24 -6.25 -4.23 22.06
C GLU A 24 -7.56 -5.04 21.98
N THR A 25 -8.11 -5.20 20.76
CA THR A 25 -9.36 -5.97 20.56
C THR A 25 -9.13 -7.45 20.83
N VAL A 26 -8.07 -8.05 20.31
CA VAL A 26 -7.75 -9.48 20.57
C VAL A 26 -7.49 -9.71 22.04
N ALA A 27 -6.75 -8.83 22.71
CA ALA A 27 -6.49 -8.93 24.15
C ALA A 27 -7.78 -8.84 24.99
N ALA A 28 -8.72 -7.97 24.60
CA ALA A 28 -9.98 -7.77 25.34
C ALA A 28 -11.01 -8.86 25.08
N ARG A 29 -11.07 -9.45 23.89
CA ARG A 29 -12.09 -10.45 23.49
C ARG A 29 -11.62 -11.89 23.59
N GLY A 30 -10.32 -12.11 23.74
CA GLY A 30 -9.68 -13.42 23.79
C GLY A 30 -9.35 -13.99 22.41
N SER A 31 -8.37 -14.90 22.42
CA SER A 31 -7.89 -15.61 21.23
C SER A 31 -9.04 -16.34 20.51
N GLY A 32 -9.10 -16.18 19.18
CA GLY A 32 -10.09 -16.85 18.34
C GLY A 32 -11.49 -16.22 18.31
N ASN A 33 -11.74 -15.14 19.07
CA ASN A 33 -13.04 -14.43 19.10
C ASN A 33 -13.07 -13.18 18.22
N VAL A 34 -11.96 -12.83 17.57
CA VAL A 34 -11.84 -11.69 16.68
C VAL A 34 -11.51 -12.16 15.27
N THR A 35 -12.33 -11.81 14.30
CA THR A 35 -12.16 -12.21 12.89
C THR A 35 -12.07 -10.98 12.01
N THR A 36 -11.13 -10.95 11.08
CA THR A 36 -11.02 -9.95 10.01
C THR A 36 -11.36 -10.57 8.66
N LEU A 37 -11.88 -9.78 7.71
CA LEU A 37 -12.11 -10.23 6.34
C LEU A 37 -10.90 -9.91 5.47
N GLY A 38 -10.17 -10.96 5.10
CA GLY A 38 -8.86 -10.88 4.45
C GLY A 38 -7.77 -10.45 5.43
N HIS A 39 -6.52 -10.43 4.96
CA HIS A 39 -5.36 -10.14 5.80
C HIS A 39 -5.42 -8.73 6.41
N ILE A 40 -5.03 -8.62 7.68
CA ILE A 40 -5.08 -7.36 8.43
C ILE A 40 -4.24 -6.26 7.77
N VAL A 41 -3.11 -6.62 7.19
CA VAL A 41 -2.22 -5.77 6.39
C VAL A 41 -1.59 -6.58 5.26
N HIS A 42 -1.05 -5.89 4.25
CA HIS A 42 -0.29 -6.51 3.16
C HIS A 42 1.18 -6.75 3.56
N ASN A 43 1.40 -7.54 4.62
CA ASN A 43 2.73 -7.93 5.08
C ASN A 43 2.64 -9.32 5.75
N PRO A 44 3.29 -10.38 5.18
CA PRO A 44 3.14 -11.75 5.66
C PRO A 44 3.58 -11.94 7.11
N GLN A 45 4.67 -11.31 7.53
CA GLN A 45 5.21 -11.44 8.89
C GLN A 45 4.22 -10.87 9.92
N MET A 46 3.56 -9.76 9.58
CA MET A 46 2.54 -9.17 10.46
C MET A 46 1.28 -10.01 10.49
N VAL A 47 0.85 -10.57 9.36
CA VAL A 47 -0.30 -11.50 9.31
C VAL A 47 -0.05 -12.66 10.24
N GLN A 48 1.10 -13.35 10.11
CA GLN A 48 1.48 -14.47 10.95
C GLN A 48 1.54 -14.09 12.44
N SER A 49 2.08 -12.91 12.75
CA SER A 49 2.14 -12.40 14.13
C SER A 49 0.74 -12.23 14.74
N PHE A 50 -0.23 -11.71 13.98
CA PHE A 50 -1.59 -11.53 14.48
C PHE A 50 -2.37 -12.84 14.57
N GLU A 51 -2.16 -13.75 13.62
CA GLU A 51 -2.75 -15.10 13.67
C GLU A 51 -2.24 -15.89 14.90
N SER A 52 -0.95 -15.78 15.23
CA SER A 52 -0.39 -16.40 16.45
C SER A 52 -0.94 -15.80 17.74
N LYS A 53 -1.43 -14.56 17.72
CA LYS A 53 -2.13 -13.90 18.84
C LYS A 53 -3.62 -14.26 18.88
N GLY A 54 -4.12 -15.01 17.87
CA GLY A 54 -5.49 -15.50 17.82
C GLY A 54 -6.46 -14.63 17.01
N LEU A 55 -5.97 -13.70 16.19
CA LEU A 55 -6.80 -13.05 15.18
C LEU A 55 -7.11 -14.05 14.08
N ARG A 56 -8.39 -14.26 13.79
CA ARG A 56 -8.84 -15.11 12.69
C ARG A 56 -8.95 -14.33 11.39
N ASN A 57 -8.80 -15.04 10.29
CA ASN A 57 -9.02 -14.51 8.95
C ASN A 57 -10.12 -15.32 8.25
N ALA A 58 -11.12 -14.62 7.70
CA ALA A 58 -12.20 -15.19 6.90
C ALA A 58 -12.24 -14.52 5.52
N HIS A 59 -12.84 -15.20 4.54
CA HIS A 59 -13.01 -14.65 3.19
C HIS A 59 -14.30 -13.85 3.05
N SER A 60 -15.32 -14.22 3.82
CA SER A 60 -16.62 -13.54 3.82
C SER A 60 -17.22 -13.45 5.23
N VAL A 61 -18.14 -12.52 5.42
CA VAL A 61 -18.90 -12.38 6.68
C VAL A 61 -19.78 -13.60 6.96
N ASP A 62 -20.11 -14.38 5.93
CA ASP A 62 -20.92 -15.57 6.07
C ASP A 62 -20.20 -16.68 6.83
N GLU A 63 -18.86 -16.72 6.79
CA GLU A 63 -17.99 -17.64 7.53
C GLU A 63 -17.84 -17.26 9.03
N VAL A 64 -18.27 -16.06 9.43
CA VAL A 64 -18.18 -15.59 10.81
C VAL A 64 -19.51 -15.89 11.53
N GLU A 65 -19.51 -16.91 12.38
CA GLU A 65 -20.72 -17.34 13.08
C GLU A 65 -21.05 -16.48 14.31
N SER A 66 -20.02 -16.04 15.04
CA SER A 66 -20.15 -15.28 16.29
C SER A 66 -18.88 -14.50 16.61
N GLY A 67 -18.94 -13.64 17.62
CA GLY A 67 -17.79 -12.86 18.11
C GLY A 67 -17.68 -11.47 17.48
N THR A 68 -16.45 -11.01 17.33
CA THR A 68 -16.16 -9.65 16.87
C THR A 68 -15.63 -9.66 15.42
N LEU A 69 -16.31 -8.93 14.54
CA LEU A 69 -15.77 -8.57 13.22
C LEU A 69 -14.88 -7.35 13.35
N PHE A 70 -13.59 -7.53 13.09
CA PHE A 70 -12.62 -6.44 13.07
C PHE A 70 -12.45 -5.91 11.64
N VAL A 71 -12.79 -4.63 11.43
CA VAL A 71 -12.65 -3.94 10.16
C VAL A 71 -11.26 -3.33 10.07
N ARG A 72 -10.48 -3.79 9.10
CA ARG A 72 -9.10 -3.34 8.87
C ARG A 72 -9.02 -1.95 8.22
N ALA A 73 -7.81 -1.40 8.08
CA ALA A 73 -7.56 -0.04 7.57
C ALA A 73 -8.22 0.27 6.20
N HIS A 74 -8.41 -0.72 5.35
CA HIS A 74 -9.02 -0.56 4.02
C HIS A 74 -10.54 -0.30 4.04
N GLY A 75 -11.19 -0.49 5.21
CA GLY A 75 -12.65 -0.52 5.30
C GLY A 75 -13.26 -1.79 4.72
N LEU A 76 -14.56 -1.83 4.73
CA LEU A 76 -15.39 -2.89 4.13
C LEU A 76 -16.56 -2.25 3.36
N PRO A 77 -17.16 -2.97 2.39
CA PRO A 77 -18.40 -2.54 1.75
C PRO A 77 -19.56 -2.38 2.75
N VAL A 78 -20.46 -1.43 2.49
CA VAL A 78 -21.61 -1.11 3.36
C VAL A 78 -22.46 -2.35 3.64
N GLU A 79 -22.73 -3.16 2.62
CA GLU A 79 -23.51 -4.40 2.73
C GLU A 79 -22.88 -5.45 3.66
N VAL A 80 -21.56 -5.39 3.87
CA VAL A 80 -20.87 -6.27 4.82
C VAL A 80 -21.15 -5.83 6.26
N PHE A 81 -21.20 -4.52 6.53
CA PHE A 81 -21.59 -3.98 7.83
C PHE A 81 -23.05 -4.35 8.16
N GLU A 82 -23.96 -4.22 7.19
CA GLU A 82 -25.37 -4.58 7.34
C GLU A 82 -25.53 -6.08 7.66
N LYS A 83 -24.86 -6.95 6.90
CA LYS A 83 -24.87 -8.40 7.15
C LYS A 83 -24.29 -8.76 8.51
N ALA A 84 -23.16 -8.15 8.91
CA ALA A 84 -22.55 -8.37 10.21
C ALA A 84 -23.50 -7.97 11.35
N GLY A 85 -24.16 -6.82 11.22
CA GLY A 85 -25.18 -6.36 12.17
C GLY A 85 -26.37 -7.32 12.24
N ALA A 86 -26.91 -7.79 11.10
CA ALA A 86 -27.99 -8.77 11.05
C ALA A 86 -27.64 -10.13 11.69
N LYS A 87 -26.37 -10.53 11.66
CA LYS A 87 -25.83 -11.71 12.37
C LYS A 87 -25.59 -11.49 13.86
N GLY A 88 -25.76 -10.27 14.37
CA GLY A 88 -25.49 -9.92 15.78
C GLY A 88 -24.00 -9.90 16.12
N LEU A 89 -23.11 -9.76 15.13
CA LEU A 89 -21.67 -9.63 15.37
C LEU A 89 -21.36 -8.27 16.01
N GLU A 90 -20.45 -8.26 16.98
CA GLU A 90 -19.85 -7.00 17.42
C GLU A 90 -18.92 -6.48 16.31
N ILE A 91 -19.01 -5.21 15.98
CA ILE A 91 -18.17 -4.60 14.95
C ILE A 91 -17.17 -3.64 15.59
N VAL A 92 -15.89 -3.89 15.38
CA VAL A 92 -14.80 -2.97 15.74
C VAL A 92 -14.23 -2.38 14.47
N ASP A 93 -14.66 -1.17 14.13
CA ASP A 93 -14.21 -0.48 12.92
C ASP A 93 -12.88 0.24 13.16
N ALA A 94 -11.84 -0.21 12.44
CA ALA A 94 -10.51 0.40 12.40
C ALA A 94 -10.16 0.94 10.99
N THR A 95 -11.17 1.27 10.20
CA THR A 95 -11.00 1.94 8.90
C THR A 95 -10.13 3.18 9.06
N CYS A 96 -9.13 3.30 8.20
CA CYS A 96 -8.23 4.46 8.20
C CYS A 96 -9.01 5.75 7.94
N PRO A 97 -8.80 6.82 8.72
CA PRO A 97 -9.47 8.11 8.48
C PRO A 97 -9.30 8.66 7.05
N MET A 98 -8.18 8.35 6.40
CA MET A 98 -7.95 8.74 5.02
C MET A 98 -8.88 7.99 4.05
N VAL A 99 -9.18 6.72 4.32
CA VAL A 99 -10.16 5.93 3.54
C VAL A 99 -11.57 6.44 3.79
N THR A 100 -11.95 6.68 5.06
CA THR A 100 -13.24 7.29 5.40
C THR A 100 -13.44 8.63 4.70
N LYS A 101 -12.37 9.44 4.59
CA LYS A 101 -12.42 10.71 3.85
C LYS A 101 -12.75 10.52 2.36
N ILE A 102 -12.28 9.43 1.72
CA ILE A 102 -12.62 9.13 0.33
C ILE A 102 -14.13 8.87 0.22
N HIS A 103 -14.68 8.04 1.10
CA HIS A 103 -16.12 7.73 1.14
C HIS A 103 -16.96 9.00 1.26
N VAL A 104 -16.64 9.83 2.25
CA VAL A 104 -17.35 11.11 2.49
C VAL A 104 -17.26 12.05 1.29
N GLN A 105 -16.10 12.16 0.64
CA GLN A 105 -15.96 13.00 -0.55
C GLN A 105 -16.73 12.46 -1.75
N ALA A 106 -16.75 11.14 -1.94
CA ALA A 106 -17.49 10.51 -3.02
C ALA A 106 -19.01 10.70 -2.83
N GLU A 107 -19.52 10.48 -1.62
CA GLU A 107 -20.93 10.71 -1.26
C GLU A 107 -21.35 12.17 -1.44
N LYS A 108 -20.50 13.11 -1.01
CA LYS A 108 -20.73 14.55 -1.18
C LYS A 108 -20.84 14.94 -2.66
N LEU A 109 -19.89 14.50 -3.48
CA LEU A 109 -19.93 14.74 -4.92
C LEU A 109 -21.21 14.14 -5.55
N ARG A 110 -21.61 12.93 -5.13
CA ARG A 110 -22.86 12.32 -5.60
C ARG A 110 -24.10 13.14 -5.18
N ALA A 111 -24.15 13.59 -3.93
CA ALA A 111 -25.24 14.44 -3.42
C ALA A 111 -25.30 15.78 -4.17
N ASP A 112 -24.15 16.34 -4.55
CA ASP A 112 -24.06 17.54 -5.39
C ASP A 112 -24.47 17.26 -6.85
N GLY A 113 -24.86 16.00 -7.19
CA GLY A 113 -25.39 15.58 -8.49
C GLY A 113 -24.33 15.26 -9.55
N TYR A 114 -23.10 14.98 -9.16
CA TYR A 114 -22.06 14.51 -10.08
C TYR A 114 -22.19 12.99 -10.33
N LYS A 115 -21.92 12.55 -11.55
CA LYS A 115 -21.64 11.15 -11.82
C LYS A 115 -20.26 10.81 -11.27
N ILE A 116 -20.16 9.81 -10.40
CA ILE A 116 -18.91 9.52 -9.71
C ILE A 116 -17.98 8.65 -10.57
N VAL A 117 -16.71 9.03 -10.60
CA VAL A 117 -15.58 8.27 -11.13
C VAL A 117 -14.64 7.96 -9.98
N VAL A 118 -14.38 6.69 -9.75
CA VAL A 118 -13.39 6.21 -8.79
C VAL A 118 -12.14 5.80 -9.57
N VAL A 119 -11.03 6.47 -9.32
CA VAL A 119 -9.74 6.11 -9.89
C VAL A 119 -9.06 5.11 -8.96
N GLY A 120 -8.82 3.88 -9.41
CA GLY A 120 -8.23 2.83 -8.58
C GLY A 120 -8.39 1.43 -9.15
N ASP A 121 -7.77 0.45 -8.49
CA ASP A 121 -7.91 -0.97 -8.84
C ASP A 121 -9.26 -1.51 -8.37
N PRO A 122 -10.16 -1.98 -9.26
CA PRO A 122 -11.47 -2.53 -8.92
C PRO A 122 -11.40 -3.74 -7.97
N ASN A 123 -10.28 -4.44 -7.94
CA ASN A 123 -10.10 -5.60 -7.06
C ASN A 123 -9.60 -5.22 -5.66
N HIS A 124 -9.09 -4.00 -5.49
CA HIS A 124 -8.57 -3.54 -4.21
C HIS A 124 -9.69 -3.36 -3.16
N PRO A 125 -9.52 -3.84 -1.92
CA PRO A 125 -10.54 -3.73 -0.87
C PRO A 125 -11.05 -2.31 -0.61
N GLU A 126 -10.16 -1.32 -0.59
CA GLU A 126 -10.51 0.10 -0.41
C GLU A 126 -11.42 0.61 -1.53
N VAL A 127 -11.15 0.23 -2.78
CA VAL A 127 -11.98 0.63 -3.93
C VAL A 127 -13.34 -0.03 -3.86
N LYS A 128 -13.41 -1.32 -3.50
CA LYS A 128 -14.70 -2.03 -3.27
C LYS A 128 -15.52 -1.36 -2.17
N GLY A 129 -14.87 -0.97 -1.07
CA GLY A 129 -15.50 -0.19 -0.01
C GLY A 129 -16.04 1.15 -0.55
N THR A 130 -15.23 1.92 -1.26
CA THR A 130 -15.63 3.21 -1.83
C THR A 130 -16.82 3.06 -2.78
N LEU A 131 -16.82 2.05 -3.65
CA LEU A 131 -17.91 1.80 -4.61
C LEU A 131 -19.25 1.50 -3.93
N SER A 132 -19.25 0.81 -2.80
CA SER A 132 -20.48 0.52 -2.04
C SER A 132 -21.15 1.78 -1.49
N HIS A 133 -20.38 2.84 -1.19
CA HIS A 133 -20.91 4.15 -0.79
C HIS A 133 -21.51 4.95 -1.96
N VAL A 134 -21.08 4.67 -3.19
CA VAL A 134 -21.57 5.37 -4.39
C VAL A 134 -22.00 4.41 -5.50
N PRO A 135 -23.10 3.66 -5.28
CA PRO A 135 -23.58 2.68 -6.25
C PRO A 135 -23.73 3.27 -7.64
N GLY A 136 -23.27 2.49 -8.64
CA GLY A 136 -23.28 2.92 -10.04
C GLY A 136 -22.13 3.87 -10.42
N ALA A 137 -21.16 4.12 -9.56
CA ALA A 137 -19.94 4.85 -9.93
C ALA A 137 -19.16 4.12 -11.03
N TRP A 138 -18.42 4.86 -11.83
CA TRP A 138 -17.52 4.33 -12.84
C TRP A 138 -16.13 4.14 -12.26
N ILE A 139 -15.40 3.15 -12.75
CA ILE A 139 -14.02 2.86 -12.34
C ILE A 139 -13.10 3.16 -13.51
N VAL A 140 -11.95 3.78 -13.20
CA VAL A 140 -10.91 4.10 -14.17
C VAL A 140 -9.55 3.74 -13.57
N GLN A 141 -8.77 2.94 -14.29
CA GLN A 141 -7.39 2.60 -13.93
C GLN A 141 -6.38 3.34 -14.81
N ASN A 142 -6.74 3.59 -16.05
CA ASN A 142 -5.85 4.17 -17.06
C ASN A 142 -6.55 5.31 -17.81
N PRO A 143 -5.81 6.26 -18.38
CA PRO A 143 -6.40 7.30 -19.21
C PRO A 143 -7.24 6.76 -20.38
N SER A 144 -6.88 5.60 -20.96
CA SER A 144 -7.64 4.94 -22.01
C SER A 144 -9.04 4.50 -21.60
N ASP A 145 -9.25 4.15 -20.33
CA ASP A 145 -10.56 3.71 -19.83
C ASP A 145 -11.60 4.83 -19.90
N VAL A 146 -11.13 6.09 -19.87
CA VAL A 146 -11.99 7.27 -19.98
C VAL A 146 -12.75 7.31 -21.32
N ASP A 147 -12.16 6.80 -22.38
CA ASP A 147 -12.78 6.79 -23.72
C ASP A 147 -14.07 5.96 -23.75
N ALA A 148 -14.11 4.86 -22.99
CA ALA A 148 -15.23 3.94 -22.89
C ALA A 148 -16.35 4.43 -21.95
N LEU A 149 -16.11 5.45 -21.11
CA LEU A 149 -17.12 5.93 -20.17
C LEU A 149 -18.34 6.55 -20.91
N PRO A 150 -19.57 6.36 -20.37
CA PRO A 150 -20.77 6.96 -20.96
C PRO A 150 -20.76 8.49 -20.92
N ARG A 151 -21.69 9.12 -21.65
CA ARG A 151 -21.91 10.57 -21.59
C ARG A 151 -22.49 10.99 -20.24
N ALA A 152 -22.00 12.10 -19.72
CA ALA A 152 -22.53 12.81 -18.56
C ALA A 152 -22.26 14.30 -18.72
N SER A 153 -23.07 15.17 -18.09
CA SER A 153 -22.83 16.62 -18.09
C SER A 153 -21.69 16.99 -17.14
N ARG A 154 -21.62 16.31 -15.97
CA ARG A 154 -20.64 16.58 -14.93
C ARG A 154 -20.20 15.30 -14.23
N VAL A 155 -18.90 15.21 -13.94
CA VAL A 155 -18.30 14.07 -13.25
C VAL A 155 -17.53 14.52 -12.02
N GLY A 156 -17.72 13.80 -10.91
CA GLY A 156 -16.98 13.95 -9.66
C GLY A 156 -15.96 12.82 -9.53
N VAL A 157 -14.71 13.15 -9.25
CA VAL A 157 -13.61 12.19 -9.26
C VAL A 157 -12.99 12.09 -7.87
N VAL A 158 -12.86 10.86 -7.37
CA VAL A 158 -12.05 10.50 -6.19
C VAL A 158 -11.04 9.43 -6.60
N VAL A 159 -9.97 9.28 -5.82
CA VAL A 159 -8.88 8.37 -6.15
C VAL A 159 -8.48 7.52 -4.94
N GLN A 160 -8.11 6.27 -5.19
CA GLN A 160 -7.57 5.33 -4.21
C GLN A 160 -6.39 5.94 -3.46
N SER A 161 -6.35 5.77 -2.13
CA SER A 161 -5.37 6.42 -1.26
C SER A 161 -3.90 6.12 -1.60
N THR A 162 -3.64 4.98 -2.23
CA THR A 162 -2.29 4.52 -2.61
C THR A 162 -1.97 4.70 -4.10
N TRP A 163 -2.79 5.43 -4.85
CA TRP A 163 -2.62 5.61 -6.29
C TRP A 163 -1.43 6.51 -6.65
N SER A 164 -1.01 6.44 -7.91
CA SER A 164 0.03 7.32 -8.47
C SER A 164 -0.49 8.75 -8.64
N GLY A 165 0.26 9.74 -8.14
CA GLY A 165 -0.07 11.15 -8.35
C GLY A 165 -0.05 11.56 -9.81
N THR A 166 0.94 11.10 -10.57
CA THR A 166 1.06 11.34 -12.03
C THR A 166 -0.08 10.66 -12.79
N GLY A 167 -0.36 9.38 -12.51
CA GLY A 167 -1.45 8.64 -13.13
C GLY A 167 -2.82 9.28 -12.87
N PHE A 168 -3.07 9.77 -11.65
CA PHE A 168 -4.29 10.52 -11.33
C PHE A 168 -4.40 11.80 -12.15
N THR A 169 -3.33 12.58 -12.27
CA THR A 169 -3.31 13.81 -13.05
C THR A 169 -3.61 13.57 -14.53
N GLU A 170 -3.06 12.52 -15.12
CA GLU A 170 -3.30 12.15 -16.51
C GLU A 170 -4.78 11.77 -16.75
N ILE A 171 -5.37 10.98 -15.83
CA ILE A 171 -6.78 10.61 -15.89
C ILE A 171 -7.67 11.84 -15.78
N VAL A 172 -7.41 12.75 -14.83
CA VAL A 172 -8.18 13.99 -14.67
C VAL A 172 -8.08 14.87 -15.92
N ARG A 173 -6.90 15.01 -16.50
CA ARG A 173 -6.70 15.74 -17.77
C ARG A 173 -7.55 15.14 -18.90
N LYS A 174 -7.58 13.82 -19.01
CA LYS A 174 -8.38 13.13 -20.02
C LYS A 174 -9.90 13.29 -19.77
N LEU A 175 -10.34 13.20 -18.52
CA LEU A 175 -11.74 13.47 -18.14
C LEU A 175 -12.15 14.90 -18.49
N SER A 176 -11.27 15.88 -18.23
CA SER A 176 -11.54 17.30 -18.53
C SER A 176 -11.63 17.59 -20.03
N SER A 177 -11.04 16.76 -20.90
CA SER A 177 -11.22 16.88 -22.34
C SER A 177 -12.50 16.23 -22.85
N LYS A 178 -13.15 15.36 -22.06
CA LYS A 178 -14.36 14.62 -22.45
C LYS A 178 -15.65 15.20 -21.87
N TYR A 179 -15.61 15.71 -20.64
CA TYR A 179 -16.78 16.18 -19.91
C TYR A 179 -16.76 17.68 -19.71
N TYR A 180 -17.96 18.30 -19.73
CA TYR A 180 -18.11 19.74 -19.61
C TYR A 180 -17.67 20.25 -18.22
N GLU A 181 -18.00 19.52 -17.16
CA GLU A 181 -17.62 19.86 -15.80
C GLU A 181 -16.97 18.67 -15.10
N VAL A 182 -15.74 18.87 -14.60
CA VAL A 182 -14.98 17.86 -13.83
C VAL A 182 -14.59 18.45 -12.49
N ARG A 183 -15.06 17.83 -11.42
CA ARG A 183 -14.65 18.15 -10.05
C ARG A 183 -13.81 17.02 -9.48
N ALA A 184 -12.51 17.17 -9.51
CA ALA A 184 -11.57 16.16 -8.99
C ALA A 184 -11.14 16.51 -7.56
N VAL A 185 -11.27 15.52 -6.67
CA VAL A 185 -10.75 15.60 -5.31
C VAL A 185 -9.57 14.65 -5.20
N ASN A 186 -8.36 15.20 -4.99
CA ASN A 186 -7.18 14.38 -4.74
C ASN A 186 -7.28 13.78 -3.33
N THR A 187 -7.64 12.49 -3.29
CA THR A 187 -7.76 11.70 -2.06
C THR A 187 -6.57 10.78 -1.82
N ILE A 188 -5.47 10.94 -2.58
CA ILE A 188 -4.21 10.25 -2.31
C ILE A 188 -3.74 10.61 -0.90
N CYS A 189 -3.35 9.59 -0.12
CA CYS A 189 -2.88 9.79 1.24
C CYS A 189 -1.56 10.58 1.25
N THR A 190 -1.42 11.51 2.19
CA THR A 190 -0.19 12.31 2.35
C THR A 190 1.03 11.43 2.60
N ASP A 191 0.91 10.34 3.40
CA ASP A 191 1.99 9.37 3.59
C ASP A 191 2.40 8.71 2.25
N THR A 192 1.43 8.29 1.44
CA THR A 192 1.68 7.75 0.09
C THR A 192 2.42 8.77 -0.78
N HIS A 193 1.94 10.00 -0.83
CA HIS A 193 2.56 11.07 -1.61
C HIS A 193 4.02 11.32 -1.17
N ASN A 194 4.27 11.39 0.14
CA ASN A 194 5.60 11.60 0.67
C ASN A 194 6.54 10.44 0.30
N ARG A 195 6.10 9.18 0.46
CA ARG A 195 6.89 7.99 0.08
C ARG A 195 7.19 7.97 -1.41
N GLN A 196 6.23 8.30 -2.26
CA GLN A 196 6.44 8.38 -3.72
C GLN A 196 7.48 9.45 -4.06
N SER A 197 7.36 10.65 -3.50
CA SER A 197 8.35 11.72 -3.70
C SER A 197 9.74 11.37 -3.17
N GLU A 198 9.83 10.67 -2.04
CA GLU A 198 11.10 10.19 -1.50
C GLU A 198 11.70 9.07 -2.37
N ALA A 199 10.87 8.15 -2.89
CA ALA A 199 11.31 7.10 -3.79
C ALA A 199 11.98 7.67 -5.04
N GLU A 200 11.31 8.66 -5.67
CA GLU A 200 11.85 9.31 -6.86
C GLU A 200 13.19 10.00 -6.59
N LYS A 201 13.27 10.79 -5.50
CA LYS A 201 14.50 11.51 -5.13
C LYS A 201 15.64 10.56 -4.77
N LEU A 202 15.35 9.55 -3.94
CA LEU A 202 16.38 8.60 -3.52
C LEU A 202 16.89 7.77 -4.70
N ALA A 203 16.01 7.40 -5.64
CA ALA A 203 16.37 6.64 -6.83
C ALA A 203 17.35 7.40 -7.76
N GLU A 204 17.30 8.75 -7.78
CA GLU A 204 18.23 9.57 -8.53
C GLU A 204 19.64 9.63 -7.89
N GLU A 205 19.78 9.21 -6.62
CA GLU A 205 21.02 9.29 -5.84
C GLU A 205 21.71 7.94 -5.65
N VAL A 206 21.10 6.83 -6.11
CA VAL A 206 21.57 5.47 -5.84
C VAL A 206 21.60 4.61 -7.10
N GLU A 207 22.52 3.63 -7.14
CA GLU A 207 22.57 2.67 -8.25
C GLU A 207 21.61 1.49 -8.07
N VAL A 208 21.35 1.14 -6.80
CA VAL A 208 20.42 0.06 -6.40
C VAL A 208 19.43 0.60 -5.40
N MET A 209 18.13 0.24 -5.57
CA MET A 209 17.07 0.53 -4.63
C MET A 209 16.46 -0.77 -4.10
N VAL A 210 16.52 -0.99 -2.79
CA VAL A 210 15.83 -2.09 -2.11
C VAL A 210 14.55 -1.53 -1.49
N VAL A 211 13.40 -2.06 -1.91
CA VAL A 211 12.07 -1.66 -1.42
C VAL A 211 11.46 -2.81 -0.64
N VAL A 212 11.28 -2.63 0.67
CA VAL A 212 10.84 -3.68 1.59
C VAL A 212 9.33 -3.62 1.82
N GLY A 213 8.65 -4.75 1.68
CA GLY A 213 7.23 -4.89 2.03
C GLY A 213 6.53 -5.99 1.23
N GLY A 214 5.30 -6.29 1.59
CA GLY A 214 4.56 -7.40 1.00
C GLY A 214 4.38 -7.30 -0.50
N LYS A 215 4.56 -8.39 -1.23
CA LYS A 215 4.39 -8.47 -2.70
C LYS A 215 2.98 -8.12 -3.15
N THR A 216 1.98 -8.30 -2.28
CA THR A 216 0.58 -7.95 -2.53
C THR A 216 0.25 -6.49 -2.20
N SER A 217 1.21 -5.71 -1.67
CA SER A 217 1.03 -4.30 -1.35
C SER A 217 1.14 -3.43 -2.60
N ALA A 218 0.03 -2.87 -3.05
CA ALA A 218 0.00 -1.93 -4.18
C ALA A 218 0.95 -0.74 -3.96
N ASN A 219 0.98 -0.19 -2.73
CA ASN A 219 1.89 0.90 -2.39
C ASN A 219 3.36 0.49 -2.54
N THR A 220 3.78 -0.67 -1.99
CA THR A 220 5.17 -1.11 -2.04
C THR A 220 5.62 -1.38 -3.47
N LYS A 221 4.77 -2.08 -4.24
CA LYS A 221 5.03 -2.33 -5.67
C LYS A 221 5.23 -1.02 -6.42
N HIS A 222 4.34 -0.04 -6.23
CA HIS A 222 4.44 1.25 -6.91
C HIS A 222 5.73 2.01 -6.56
N LEU A 223 6.20 1.94 -5.30
CA LEU A 223 7.49 2.55 -4.91
C LEU A 223 8.67 1.90 -5.67
N ALA A 224 8.65 0.57 -5.83
CA ALA A 224 9.67 -0.13 -6.59
C ALA A 224 9.64 0.24 -8.09
N ASP A 225 8.44 0.35 -8.67
CA ASP A 225 8.24 0.75 -10.06
C ASP A 225 8.73 2.20 -10.29
N LEU A 226 8.45 3.13 -9.37
CA LEU A 226 8.96 4.51 -9.43
C LEU A 226 10.48 4.56 -9.39
N ALA A 227 11.12 3.80 -8.50
CA ALA A 227 12.57 3.75 -8.42
C ALA A 227 13.20 3.20 -9.72
N ALA A 228 12.61 2.16 -10.29
CA ALA A 228 13.05 1.61 -11.57
C ALA A 228 12.88 2.62 -12.73
N ALA A 229 11.76 3.34 -12.76
CA ALA A 229 11.49 4.38 -13.77
C ALA A 229 12.50 5.55 -13.72
N LYS A 230 13.10 5.79 -12.55
CA LYS A 230 14.18 6.79 -12.36
C LYS A 230 15.58 6.25 -12.67
N GLY A 231 15.71 5.00 -13.07
CA GLY A 231 16.95 4.38 -13.52
C GLY A 231 17.74 3.60 -12.47
N ALA A 232 17.27 3.51 -11.22
CA ALA A 232 17.85 2.63 -10.21
C ALA A 232 17.53 1.17 -10.49
N ARG A 233 18.47 0.24 -10.26
CA ARG A 233 18.16 -1.20 -10.22
C ARG A 233 17.29 -1.48 -9.01
N SER A 234 15.99 -1.66 -9.19
CA SER A 234 15.00 -1.73 -8.11
C SER A 234 14.65 -3.18 -7.78
N TYR A 235 14.71 -3.52 -6.49
CA TYR A 235 14.39 -4.84 -5.96
C TYR A 235 13.31 -4.73 -4.89
N HIS A 236 12.14 -5.31 -5.14
CA HIS A 236 11.05 -5.44 -4.18
C HIS A 236 11.19 -6.75 -3.44
N ILE A 237 11.36 -6.70 -2.11
CA ILE A 237 11.54 -7.87 -1.23
C ILE A 237 10.57 -7.85 -0.05
N GLU A 238 10.25 -9.03 0.48
CA GLU A 238 9.43 -9.19 1.69
C GLU A 238 10.28 -9.36 2.96
N GLY A 239 11.57 -9.70 2.82
CA GLY A 239 12.46 -9.89 3.95
C GLY A 239 13.94 -9.99 3.57
N PRO A 240 14.83 -10.04 4.59
CA PRO A 240 16.28 -10.04 4.38
C PRO A 240 16.81 -11.27 3.62
N ASP A 241 16.09 -12.38 3.66
CA ASP A 241 16.51 -13.64 3.01
C ASP A 241 16.40 -13.59 1.48
N GLU A 242 15.62 -12.63 0.94
CA GLU A 242 15.54 -12.41 -0.50
C GLU A 242 16.71 -11.59 -1.06
N LEU A 243 17.53 -10.97 -0.20
CA LEU A 243 18.70 -10.19 -0.64
C LEU A 243 19.77 -11.07 -1.25
N GLN A 244 20.29 -10.66 -2.39
CA GLN A 244 21.35 -11.37 -3.11
C GLN A 244 22.61 -10.50 -3.19
N GLY A 245 23.77 -11.09 -2.86
CA GLY A 245 25.05 -10.37 -2.80
C GLY A 245 25.41 -9.68 -4.10
N HIS A 246 25.19 -10.34 -5.24
CA HIS A 246 25.53 -9.81 -6.57
C HIS A 246 24.74 -8.54 -6.96
N TRP A 247 23.68 -8.19 -6.24
CA TRP A 247 22.99 -6.91 -6.47
C TRP A 247 23.88 -5.71 -6.14
N PHE A 248 24.85 -5.92 -5.26
CA PHE A 248 25.73 -4.88 -4.73
C PHE A 248 27.12 -4.88 -5.38
N ASP A 249 27.35 -5.73 -6.37
CA ASP A 249 28.60 -5.75 -7.13
C ASP A 249 28.73 -4.41 -7.90
N ASP A 250 29.90 -3.77 -7.79
CA ASP A 250 30.21 -2.46 -8.38
C ASP A 250 29.27 -1.31 -7.95
N VAL A 251 28.56 -1.45 -6.82
CA VAL A 251 27.66 -0.43 -6.26
C VAL A 251 28.36 0.41 -5.22
N ARG A 252 28.33 1.73 -5.38
CA ARG A 252 28.85 2.68 -4.39
C ARG A 252 27.78 3.08 -3.39
N VAL A 253 26.55 3.32 -3.87
CA VAL A 253 25.43 3.78 -3.03
C VAL A 253 24.19 2.93 -3.33
N ALA A 254 23.65 2.32 -2.29
CA ALA A 254 22.38 1.61 -2.32
C ALA A 254 21.31 2.34 -1.50
N GLY A 255 20.09 2.39 -2.01
CA GLY A 255 18.92 2.95 -1.33
C GLY A 255 18.14 1.87 -0.60
N LEU A 256 17.57 2.23 0.54
CA LEU A 256 16.63 1.40 1.30
C LEU A 256 15.37 2.19 1.63
N MET A 257 14.22 1.64 1.26
CA MET A 257 12.92 2.18 1.65
C MET A 257 11.90 1.08 1.93
N SER A 258 10.77 1.44 2.55
CA SER A 258 9.74 0.48 2.90
C SER A 258 8.34 0.94 2.51
N GLY A 259 7.46 -0.05 2.27
CA GLY A 259 6.04 0.19 2.15
C GLY A 259 5.39 0.59 3.48
N ALA A 260 4.17 1.17 3.39
CA ALA A 260 3.42 1.70 4.54
C ALA A 260 2.92 0.62 5.54
N SER A 261 2.94 -0.65 5.15
CA SER A 261 2.57 -1.81 5.99
C SER A 261 3.76 -2.65 6.46
N THR A 262 4.98 -2.13 6.32
CA THR A 262 6.23 -2.81 6.71
C THR A 262 6.63 -2.39 8.12
N PRO A 263 6.86 -3.31 9.07
CA PRO A 263 7.30 -2.93 10.41
C PRO A 263 8.76 -2.44 10.40
N GLY A 264 9.08 -1.49 11.31
CA GLY A 264 10.41 -0.90 11.41
C GLY A 264 11.51 -1.94 11.67
N TRP A 265 11.26 -2.90 12.56
CA TRP A 265 12.22 -3.97 12.86
C TRP A 265 12.62 -4.81 11.62
N LEU A 266 11.70 -4.98 10.66
CA LEU A 266 12.00 -5.69 9.42
C LEU A 266 12.91 -4.85 8.50
N VAL A 267 12.70 -3.54 8.48
CA VAL A 267 13.58 -2.60 7.75
C VAL A 267 14.98 -2.64 8.32
N ASP A 268 15.11 -2.65 9.67
CA ASP A 268 16.40 -2.72 10.36
C ASP A 268 17.13 -4.05 10.07
N GLN A 269 16.40 -5.17 10.02
CA GLN A 269 16.98 -6.46 9.62
C GLN A 269 17.49 -6.47 8.17
N VAL A 270 16.73 -5.87 7.25
CA VAL A 270 17.14 -5.74 5.85
C VAL A 270 18.36 -4.85 5.74
N GLU A 271 18.42 -3.72 6.44
CA GLU A 271 19.57 -2.83 6.49
C GLU A 271 20.84 -3.57 6.97
N ALA A 272 20.74 -4.28 8.09
CA ALA A 272 21.85 -5.07 8.63
C ALA A 272 22.36 -6.12 7.62
N ARG A 273 21.43 -6.79 6.93
CA ARG A 273 21.77 -7.79 5.92
C ARG A 273 22.40 -7.16 4.66
N MET A 274 21.94 -6.00 4.23
CA MET A 274 22.55 -5.23 3.14
C MET A 274 23.99 -4.85 3.48
N ALA A 275 24.24 -4.41 4.71
CA ALA A 275 25.59 -4.07 5.19
C ALA A 275 26.53 -5.29 5.17
N ASP A 276 26.08 -6.45 5.68
CA ASP A 276 26.84 -7.70 5.68
C ASP A 276 27.23 -8.14 4.24
N LEU A 277 26.26 -8.14 3.33
CA LEU A 277 26.50 -8.51 1.92
C LEU A 277 27.45 -7.56 1.22
N SER A 278 27.36 -6.25 1.51
CA SER A 278 28.21 -5.23 0.94
C SER A 278 29.69 -5.36 1.38
N LEU A 279 29.93 -5.80 2.61
CA LEU A 279 31.30 -6.05 3.12
C LEU A 279 31.94 -7.25 2.39
N ARG A 280 31.17 -8.30 2.15
CA ARG A 280 31.64 -9.51 1.44
C ARG A 280 31.97 -9.24 -0.03
N ALA A 281 31.21 -8.39 -0.70
CA ALA A 281 31.50 -7.97 -2.07
C ALA A 281 32.85 -7.21 -2.15
N GLY A 282 33.14 -6.31 -1.21
CA GLY A 282 34.40 -5.58 -1.14
C GLY A 282 35.64 -6.48 -0.85
N ASP A 283 35.47 -7.55 -0.07
CA ASP A 283 36.58 -8.51 0.21
C ASP A 283 36.92 -9.38 -1.00
N LEU A 284 35.96 -9.69 -1.87
CA LEU A 284 36.19 -10.45 -3.10
C LEU A 284 37.00 -9.63 -4.13
N ASP A 285 36.71 -8.33 -4.25
CA ASP A 285 37.43 -7.42 -5.14
C ASP A 285 38.87 -7.20 -4.67
N SER A 286 39.12 -7.09 -3.37
CA SER A 286 40.48 -6.95 -2.82
C SER A 286 41.32 -8.20 -3.05
N ARG A 287 40.75 -9.39 -3.01
CA ARG A 287 41.42 -10.67 -3.29
C ARG A 287 41.71 -10.87 -4.79
N ALA A 288 40.80 -10.43 -5.66
CA ALA A 288 40.99 -10.48 -7.11
C ALA A 288 42.06 -9.49 -7.59
N ALA A 289 42.16 -8.33 -6.96
CA ALA A 289 43.19 -7.33 -7.25
C ALA A 289 44.61 -7.81 -6.83
N THR A 290 44.73 -8.48 -5.67
CA THR A 290 46.00 -9.02 -5.19
C THR A 290 46.49 -10.22 -6.01
N CYS A 291 45.61 -10.96 -6.67
CA CYS A 291 45.99 -12.08 -7.53
C CYS A 291 46.51 -11.64 -8.92
N LYS A 292 46.15 -10.43 -9.39
CA LYS A 292 46.62 -9.89 -10.71
C LYS A 292 47.98 -9.20 -10.64
N THR A 293 48.51 -8.91 -9.46
CA THR A 293 49.81 -8.27 -9.27
C THR A 293 50.95 -9.26 -8.98
N ALA A 294 50.68 -10.58 -9.01
CA ALA A 294 51.61 -11.65 -8.71
C ALA A 294 52.06 -12.44 -9.96
N HIS A 295 52.06 -11.79 -11.14
CA HIS A 295 52.66 -12.36 -12.37
C HIS A 295 53.63 -11.38 -13.01
#